data_abba8238025a776f7ae4e153349ebebf
#
_entry.id   abba8238025a776f7ae4e153349ebebf
#
_cell.length_a   1.000
_cell.length_b   1.000
_cell.length_c   1.000
_cell.angle_alpha   90.00
_cell.angle_beta   90.00
_cell.angle_gamma   90.00
#
_symmetry.space_group_name_H-M   'P 1'
#
loop_
_entity.id
_entity.type
_entity.pdbx_description
1 polymer ?
#
loop_
_entity_poly.entity_id
_entity_poly.type
_entity_poly.pdbx_seq_one_letter_code
_entity_poly.pdbx_strand_id
1 'polypeptide(L)'
;MALAARSAAKLEALQQRLAREHGLEGEPEGLGFGTLVADTSDPASLRAMAATTRVLLSFVGPHSRWGMPVAEACFAEGAHLCDITGEAKYQKLIIDKFHDELTQKGQCFVTACGYDSVPMDLATFLAVKELERMGEAPRAVVLGVGAAKGGVSGGTIASGIHALSDKEISRFTHPHVLADAGDAAGPPRKEPPKAPVVFFQRGFERWGHRGWLGPSIMESVNSKVIYRSASLPWMRPLYGDLEYREGTLFASRLKAWAAAAALGLAAAVFWAVPHLLLRLGAFPRPGEGPSKELRDTGFFNHHLVAESADEDKYATVHVQGSRGDPGYKTTAAMAVECAACLAMEKDSLPGAGGGVLTPASCFGAAVVDYLARAGVTFDVRAGGPGEGAAAPGAAAAAAEAVRA
;
A
#
# COMPACT_ATOMS: atom_id res chain seq x y z
N MET A 1 23.91 2.30 -0.34
CA MET A 1 22.72 2.52 0.51
C MET A 1 23.13 3.17 1.82
N ALA A 2 22.26 3.94 2.48
CA ALA A 2 22.51 4.49 3.80
C ALA A 2 21.26 4.38 4.67
N LEU A 3 21.44 4.25 5.98
CA LEU A 3 20.38 4.34 6.98
C LEU A 3 20.45 5.72 7.66
N ALA A 4 19.30 6.38 7.76
CA ALA A 4 19.22 7.68 8.41
C ALA A 4 18.31 7.65 9.64
N ALA A 5 18.72 8.30 10.71
CA ALA A 5 17.89 8.53 11.90
C ALA A 5 18.41 9.74 12.68
N ARG A 6 17.59 10.26 13.60
CA ARG A 6 17.94 11.41 14.44
C ARG A 6 18.97 11.12 15.54
N SER A 7 19.24 9.87 15.85
CA SER A 7 20.14 9.47 16.94
C SER A 7 21.32 8.67 16.39
N ALA A 8 22.53 9.26 16.43
CA ALA A 8 23.77 8.59 16.07
C ALA A 8 23.98 7.30 16.88
N ALA A 9 23.75 7.34 18.19
CA ALA A 9 23.92 6.19 19.07
C ALA A 9 22.98 5.00 18.69
N LYS A 10 21.73 5.30 18.25
CA LYS A 10 20.82 4.24 17.77
C LYS A 10 21.26 3.67 16.43
N LEU A 11 21.80 4.48 15.54
CA LEU A 11 22.35 4.01 14.26
C LEU A 11 23.54 3.09 14.48
N GLU A 12 24.47 3.49 15.34
CA GLU A 12 25.65 2.69 15.72
C GLU A 12 25.23 1.36 16.37
N ALA A 13 24.33 1.39 17.34
CA ALA A 13 23.79 0.18 17.96
C ALA A 13 23.10 -0.76 16.94
N LEU A 14 22.41 -0.19 15.94
CA LEU A 14 21.79 -0.96 14.85
C LEU A 14 22.85 -1.59 13.94
N GLN A 15 23.88 -0.84 13.55
CA GLN A 15 24.98 -1.38 12.75
C GLN A 15 25.69 -2.53 13.46
N GLN A 16 26.03 -2.36 14.74
CA GLN A 16 26.67 -3.41 15.55
C GLN A 16 25.80 -4.66 15.69
N ARG A 17 24.48 -4.47 15.86
CA ARG A 17 23.55 -5.60 15.90
C ARG A 17 23.50 -6.35 14.57
N LEU A 18 23.36 -5.64 13.45
CA LEU A 18 23.32 -6.24 12.11
C LEU A 18 24.65 -6.91 11.77
N ALA A 19 25.78 -6.31 12.14
CA ALA A 19 27.09 -6.93 11.94
C ALA A 19 27.19 -8.28 12.67
N ARG A 20 26.73 -8.37 13.93
CA ARG A 20 26.66 -9.62 14.67
C ARG A 20 25.74 -10.66 14.02
N GLU A 21 24.53 -10.22 13.58
CA GLU A 21 23.56 -11.11 12.93
C GLU A 21 24.08 -11.70 11.61
N HIS A 22 25.01 -11.00 10.94
CA HIS A 22 25.63 -11.43 9.68
C HIS A 22 27.06 -11.97 9.81
N GLY A 23 27.55 -12.19 11.03
CA GLY A 23 28.88 -12.74 11.27
C GLY A 23 30.03 -11.76 10.95
N LEU A 24 29.77 -10.46 10.94
CA LEU A 24 30.71 -9.37 10.68
C LEU A 24 31.08 -8.62 11.98
N GLU A 25 31.25 -9.36 13.06
CA GLU A 25 31.59 -8.77 14.37
C GLU A 25 32.93 -8.04 14.29
N GLY A 26 32.94 -6.74 14.69
CA GLY A 26 34.13 -5.88 14.60
C GLY A 26 34.33 -5.19 13.25
N GLU A 27 33.57 -5.54 12.22
CA GLU A 27 33.66 -4.96 10.88
C GLU A 27 32.28 -4.44 10.40
N PRO A 28 31.64 -3.46 11.07
CA PRO A 28 30.32 -2.98 10.68
C PRO A 28 30.30 -2.35 9.28
N GLU A 29 31.46 -1.92 8.77
CA GLU A 29 31.64 -1.41 7.42
C GLU A 29 31.40 -2.48 6.34
N GLY A 30 31.64 -3.77 6.67
CA GLY A 30 31.36 -4.93 5.81
C GLY A 30 29.87 -5.11 5.48
N LEU A 31 28.96 -4.44 6.19
CA LEU A 31 27.52 -4.44 5.87
C LEU A 31 27.17 -3.72 4.55
N GLY A 32 28.10 -2.97 3.97
CA GLY A 32 27.90 -2.29 2.67
C GLY A 32 26.90 -1.13 2.70
N PHE A 33 26.57 -0.56 3.87
CA PHE A 33 25.78 0.65 3.96
C PHE A 33 26.35 1.65 4.97
N GLY A 34 26.17 2.96 4.67
CA GLY A 34 26.54 4.06 5.56
C GLY A 34 25.41 4.44 6.52
N THR A 35 25.72 5.35 7.43
CA THR A 35 24.73 5.99 8.30
C THR A 35 24.78 7.50 8.17
N LEU A 36 23.60 8.13 8.33
CA LEU A 36 23.44 9.59 8.30
C LEU A 36 22.58 10.02 9.48
N VAL A 37 22.96 11.12 10.12
CA VAL A 37 22.12 11.73 11.15
C VAL A 37 21.25 12.80 10.49
N ALA A 38 19.91 12.63 10.61
CA ALA A 38 18.94 13.59 10.12
C ALA A 38 17.72 13.64 11.05
N ASP A 39 17.22 14.82 11.32
CA ASP A 39 16.09 15.06 12.21
C ASP A 39 15.01 15.88 11.49
N THR A 40 13.76 15.47 11.62
CA THR A 40 12.61 16.16 11.01
C THR A 40 12.39 17.58 11.58
N SER A 41 12.98 17.91 12.70
CA SER A 41 13.00 19.25 13.29
C SER A 41 14.16 20.12 12.77
N ASP A 42 15.09 19.55 12.01
CA ASP A 42 16.24 20.24 11.40
C ASP A 42 16.20 20.13 9.88
N PRO A 43 15.62 21.13 9.17
CA PRO A 43 15.52 21.14 7.72
C PRO A 43 16.88 21.07 7.02
N ALA A 44 17.95 21.59 7.61
CA ALA A 44 19.28 21.55 7.00
C ALA A 44 19.82 20.11 6.97
N SER A 45 19.63 19.34 8.04
CA SER A 45 20.03 17.92 8.09
C SER A 45 19.23 17.07 7.10
N LEU A 46 17.93 17.35 6.93
CA LEU A 46 17.09 16.66 5.94
C LEU A 46 17.54 16.94 4.51
N ARG A 47 17.84 18.20 4.18
CA ARG A 47 18.34 18.57 2.86
C ARG A 47 19.71 17.95 2.57
N ALA A 48 20.62 18.02 3.53
CA ALA A 48 21.94 17.38 3.41
C ALA A 48 21.80 15.87 3.14
N MET A 49 20.87 15.17 3.82
CA MET A 49 20.57 13.76 3.57
C MET A 49 19.97 13.56 2.18
N ALA A 50 18.94 14.32 1.79
CA ALA A 50 18.27 14.18 0.50
C ALA A 50 19.21 14.41 -0.68
N ALA A 51 20.15 15.36 -0.58
CA ALA A 51 21.16 15.66 -1.61
C ALA A 51 22.13 14.48 -1.88
N THR A 52 22.22 13.50 -0.97
CA THR A 52 23.14 12.34 -1.13
C THR A 52 22.52 11.14 -1.83
N THR A 53 21.23 11.18 -2.17
CA THR A 53 20.52 10.00 -2.68
C THR A 53 19.65 10.33 -3.89
N ARG A 54 19.44 9.34 -4.77
CA ARG A 54 18.44 9.43 -5.84
C ARG A 54 17.03 9.16 -5.32
N VAL A 55 16.89 8.21 -4.38
CA VAL A 55 15.60 7.82 -3.81
C VAL A 55 15.73 7.77 -2.29
N LEU A 56 14.86 8.48 -1.60
CA LEU A 56 14.71 8.42 -0.16
C LEU A 56 13.49 7.57 0.18
N LEU A 57 13.68 6.53 0.99
CA LEU A 57 12.60 5.72 1.54
C LEU A 57 12.33 6.14 2.99
N SER A 58 11.12 6.65 3.27
CA SER A 58 10.74 7.18 4.58
C SER A 58 9.82 6.24 5.35
N PHE A 59 10.24 5.90 6.58
CA PHE A 59 9.41 5.23 7.59
C PHE A 59 9.04 6.19 8.74
N VAL A 60 9.15 7.49 8.53
CA VAL A 60 8.93 8.51 9.55
C VAL A 60 7.44 8.76 9.73
N GLY A 61 6.84 8.23 10.78
CA GLY A 61 5.42 8.41 11.11
C GLY A 61 5.18 9.01 12.51
N PRO A 62 3.97 9.53 12.80
CA PRO A 62 2.86 9.83 11.87
C PRO A 62 3.24 10.80 10.75
N HIS A 63 2.90 10.44 9.49
CA HIS A 63 3.32 11.21 8.32
C HIS A 63 2.66 12.59 8.25
N SER A 64 1.42 12.74 8.69
CA SER A 64 0.74 14.04 8.79
C SER A 64 1.42 15.01 9.76
N ARG A 65 2.27 14.50 10.66
CA ARG A 65 3.05 15.33 11.58
C ARG A 65 4.49 15.57 11.13
N TRP A 66 5.15 14.54 10.59
CA TRP A 66 6.59 14.54 10.34
C TRP A 66 6.98 14.32 8.88
N GLY A 67 6.04 13.93 8.01
CA GLY A 67 6.32 13.61 6.62
C GLY A 67 6.60 14.84 5.75
N MET A 68 5.91 15.96 6.00
CA MET A 68 6.05 17.16 5.17
C MET A 68 7.47 17.71 5.09
N PRO A 69 8.24 17.86 6.21
CA PRO A 69 9.62 18.31 6.13
C PRO A 69 10.53 17.39 5.31
N VAL A 70 10.27 16.07 5.32
CA VAL A 70 11.00 15.10 4.50
C VAL A 70 10.67 15.30 3.02
N ALA A 71 9.40 15.45 2.68
CA ALA A 71 8.95 15.71 1.31
C ALA A 71 9.53 17.04 0.77
N GLU A 72 9.53 18.09 1.57
CA GLU A 72 10.13 19.39 1.23
C GLU A 72 11.63 19.29 0.94
N ALA A 73 12.36 18.53 1.75
CA ALA A 73 13.78 18.31 1.54
C ALA A 73 14.04 17.51 0.24
N CYS A 74 13.28 16.43 0.00
CA CYS A 74 13.38 15.67 -1.24
C CYS A 74 13.06 16.53 -2.47
N PHE A 75 11.99 17.32 -2.39
CA PHE A 75 11.60 18.22 -3.49
C PHE A 75 12.68 19.25 -3.82
N ALA A 76 13.29 19.85 -2.80
CA ALA A 76 14.31 20.86 -2.95
C ALA A 76 15.61 20.31 -3.57
N GLU A 77 16.01 19.09 -3.19
CA GLU A 77 17.26 18.46 -3.61
C GLU A 77 17.10 17.54 -4.84
N GLY A 78 15.88 17.40 -5.38
CA GLY A 78 15.63 16.57 -6.57
C GLY A 78 15.60 15.06 -6.28
N ALA A 79 15.61 14.62 -5.03
CA ALA A 79 15.50 13.22 -4.67
C ALA A 79 14.06 12.71 -4.85
N HIS A 80 13.90 11.52 -5.40
CA HIS A 80 12.61 10.82 -5.37
C HIS A 80 12.27 10.39 -3.95
N LEU A 81 10.99 10.25 -3.65
CA LEU A 81 10.51 9.81 -2.33
C LEU A 81 9.64 8.58 -2.45
N CYS A 82 9.87 7.57 -1.62
CA CYS A 82 8.95 6.52 -1.31
C CYS A 82 8.58 6.57 0.17
N ASP A 83 7.33 6.33 0.53
CA ASP A 83 6.90 6.19 1.92
C ASP A 83 5.84 5.11 2.09
N ILE A 84 5.54 4.75 3.33
CA ILE A 84 4.57 3.72 3.69
C ILE A 84 3.26 4.30 4.27
N THR A 85 2.96 5.54 4.01
CA THR A 85 1.79 6.21 4.62
C THR A 85 0.47 5.61 4.17
N GLY A 86 -0.47 5.46 5.11
CA GLY A 86 -1.91 5.27 4.87
C GLY A 86 -2.73 6.51 5.24
N GLU A 87 -2.07 7.64 5.55
CA GLU A 87 -2.71 8.84 6.07
C GLU A 87 -3.19 9.75 4.92
N ALA A 88 -4.46 9.65 4.55
CA ALA A 88 -5.06 10.40 3.43
C ALA A 88 -4.85 11.92 3.53
N LYS A 89 -4.84 12.49 4.75
CA LYS A 89 -4.54 13.92 4.97
C LYS A 89 -3.15 14.29 4.47
N TYR A 90 -2.14 13.52 4.85
CA TYR A 90 -0.78 13.77 4.39
C TYR A 90 -0.65 13.60 2.88
N GLN A 91 -1.21 12.52 2.34
CA GLN A 91 -1.20 12.28 0.90
C GLN A 91 -1.84 13.44 0.12
N LYS A 92 -3.01 13.93 0.58
CA LYS A 92 -3.67 15.08 -0.06
C LYS A 92 -2.83 16.35 0.01
N LEU A 93 -2.21 16.62 1.16
CA LEU A 93 -1.37 17.80 1.32
C LEU A 93 -0.14 17.80 0.39
N ILE A 94 0.50 16.64 0.20
CA ILE A 94 1.64 16.55 -0.74
C ILE A 94 1.19 16.57 -2.20
N ILE A 95 0.01 16.02 -2.53
CA ILE A 95 -0.59 16.15 -3.85
C ILE A 95 -0.84 17.61 -4.17
N ASP A 96 -1.55 18.32 -3.30
CA ASP A 96 -1.92 19.73 -3.53
C ASP A 96 -0.70 20.66 -3.61
N LYS A 97 0.36 20.32 -2.89
CA LYS A 97 1.55 21.16 -2.83
C LYS A 97 2.57 20.88 -3.93
N PHE A 98 2.73 19.63 -4.33
CA PHE A 98 3.90 19.25 -5.13
C PHE A 98 3.58 18.58 -6.46
N HIS A 99 2.35 18.05 -6.68
CA HIS A 99 2.09 17.17 -7.81
C HIS A 99 2.51 17.78 -9.16
N ASP A 100 2.07 19.01 -9.43
CA ASP A 100 2.32 19.68 -10.71
C ASP A 100 3.81 19.99 -10.93
N GLU A 101 4.48 20.51 -9.89
CA GLU A 101 5.90 20.82 -9.98
C GLU A 101 6.77 19.54 -10.07
N LEU A 102 6.41 18.48 -9.39
CA LEU A 102 7.06 17.17 -9.50
C LEU A 102 6.91 16.60 -10.91
N THR A 103 5.72 16.75 -11.52
CA THR A 103 5.47 16.34 -12.90
C THR A 103 6.35 17.13 -13.87
N GLN A 104 6.47 18.45 -13.70
CA GLN A 104 7.34 19.28 -14.53
C GLN A 104 8.82 18.90 -14.42
N LYS A 105 9.25 18.45 -13.23
CA LYS A 105 10.64 18.02 -12.97
C LYS A 105 10.91 16.56 -13.31
N GLY A 106 9.90 15.76 -13.62
CA GLY A 106 10.02 14.31 -13.74
C GLY A 106 10.40 13.62 -12.41
N GLN A 107 10.12 14.26 -11.27
CA GLN A 107 10.44 13.76 -9.93
C GLN A 107 9.26 12.99 -9.36
N CYS A 108 9.48 11.81 -8.78
CA CYS A 108 8.43 10.94 -8.27
C CYS A 108 8.39 10.93 -6.75
N PHE A 109 7.21 11.17 -6.18
CA PHE A 109 6.87 10.89 -4.79
C PHE A 109 5.84 9.77 -4.77
N VAL A 110 6.24 8.58 -4.33
CA VAL A 110 5.38 7.39 -4.34
C VAL A 110 4.95 7.08 -2.90
N THR A 111 3.69 7.27 -2.62
CA THR A 111 3.12 7.03 -1.30
C THR A 111 2.54 5.61 -1.18
N ALA A 112 2.29 5.18 0.06
CA ALA A 112 1.64 3.91 0.35
C ALA A 112 2.40 2.65 -0.16
N CYS A 113 3.76 2.67 -0.14
CA CYS A 113 4.62 1.57 -0.57
C CYS A 113 4.70 0.41 0.45
N GLY A 114 3.69 0.20 1.30
CA GLY A 114 3.62 -0.89 2.27
C GLY A 114 2.50 -1.87 1.99
N TYR A 115 2.40 -2.91 2.85
CA TYR A 115 1.38 -3.95 2.73
C TYR A 115 -0.05 -3.39 2.68
N ASP A 116 -0.31 -2.32 3.39
CA ASP A 116 -1.65 -1.77 3.50
C ASP A 116 -2.26 -1.40 2.14
N SER A 117 -1.42 -1.13 1.11
CA SER A 117 -1.91 -0.70 -0.20
C SER A 117 -1.22 -1.36 -1.40
N VAL A 118 0.08 -1.70 -1.33
CA VAL A 118 0.81 -2.28 -2.48
C VAL A 118 0.10 -3.51 -3.05
N PRO A 119 -0.30 -4.52 -2.27
CA PRO A 119 -0.94 -5.71 -2.81
C PRO A 119 -2.28 -5.40 -3.50
N MET A 120 -3.06 -4.48 -2.94
CA MET A 120 -4.40 -4.12 -3.39
C MET A 120 -4.36 -3.26 -4.66
N ASP A 121 -3.50 -2.25 -4.68
CA ASP A 121 -3.34 -1.33 -5.81
C ASP A 121 -2.76 -2.05 -7.03
N LEU A 122 -1.70 -2.85 -6.83
CA LEU A 122 -1.09 -3.64 -7.91
C LEU A 122 -1.99 -4.78 -8.39
N ALA A 123 -2.70 -5.49 -7.49
CA ALA A 123 -3.63 -6.51 -7.92
C ALA A 123 -4.77 -5.93 -8.76
N THR A 124 -5.26 -4.74 -8.39
CA THR A 124 -6.25 -4.01 -9.20
C THR A 124 -5.68 -3.67 -10.57
N PHE A 125 -4.47 -3.11 -10.61
CA PHE A 125 -3.79 -2.79 -11.87
C PHE A 125 -3.63 -4.02 -12.77
N LEU A 126 -3.11 -5.12 -12.23
CA LEU A 126 -2.88 -6.35 -12.99
C LEU A 126 -4.18 -6.96 -13.52
N ALA A 127 -5.26 -6.93 -12.71
CA ALA A 127 -6.56 -7.43 -13.13
C ALA A 127 -7.17 -6.60 -14.26
N VAL A 128 -7.11 -5.26 -14.17
CA VAL A 128 -7.64 -4.41 -15.25
C VAL A 128 -6.78 -4.47 -16.51
N LYS A 129 -5.46 -4.67 -16.38
CA LYS A 129 -4.58 -4.96 -17.53
C LYS A 129 -4.95 -6.27 -18.22
N GLU A 130 -5.32 -7.30 -17.44
CA GLU A 130 -5.76 -8.56 -18.01
C GLU A 130 -7.10 -8.42 -18.75
N LEU A 131 -8.06 -7.64 -18.21
CA LEU A 131 -9.30 -7.31 -18.91
C LEU A 131 -9.02 -6.54 -20.22
N GLU A 132 -8.13 -5.54 -20.20
CA GLU A 132 -7.69 -4.82 -21.40
C GLU A 132 -7.12 -5.78 -22.45
N ARG A 133 -6.28 -6.76 -22.04
CA ARG A 133 -5.73 -7.79 -22.94
C ARG A 133 -6.83 -8.66 -23.57
N MET A 134 -7.93 -8.87 -22.86
CA MET A 134 -9.11 -9.58 -23.36
C MET A 134 -10.02 -8.71 -24.25
N GLY A 135 -9.68 -7.42 -24.44
CA GLY A 135 -10.50 -6.45 -25.17
C GLY A 135 -11.67 -5.89 -24.38
N GLU A 136 -11.63 -6.00 -23.04
CA GLU A 136 -12.72 -5.63 -22.15
C GLU A 136 -12.43 -4.39 -21.32
N ALA A 137 -13.46 -3.58 -21.08
CA ALA A 137 -13.40 -2.48 -20.11
C ALA A 137 -13.78 -2.99 -18.71
N PRO A 138 -13.10 -2.53 -17.65
CA PRO A 138 -13.45 -2.90 -16.28
C PRO A 138 -14.71 -2.16 -15.82
N ARG A 139 -15.58 -2.85 -15.07
CA ARG A 139 -16.76 -2.28 -14.40
C ARG A 139 -16.55 -2.18 -12.90
N ALA A 140 -16.14 -3.27 -12.29
CA ALA A 140 -15.99 -3.35 -10.84
C ALA A 140 -14.81 -4.25 -10.47
N VAL A 141 -14.17 -3.92 -9.37
CA VAL A 141 -13.17 -4.76 -8.72
C VAL A 141 -13.61 -5.04 -7.29
N VAL A 142 -13.57 -6.30 -6.92
CA VAL A 142 -13.86 -6.75 -5.57
C VAL A 142 -12.67 -7.50 -5.01
N LEU A 143 -12.12 -7.01 -3.91
CA LEU A 143 -11.03 -7.65 -3.18
C LEU A 143 -11.56 -8.36 -1.93
N GLY A 144 -11.23 -9.63 -1.80
CA GLY A 144 -11.44 -10.42 -0.60
C GLY A 144 -10.14 -10.57 0.19
N VAL A 145 -10.05 -9.90 1.33
CA VAL A 145 -8.95 -10.07 2.29
C VAL A 145 -9.11 -11.45 2.93
N GLY A 146 -8.25 -12.38 2.54
CA GLY A 146 -8.28 -13.76 3.00
C GLY A 146 -7.47 -13.98 4.27
N ALA A 147 -6.96 -15.19 4.44
CA ALA A 147 -6.19 -15.55 5.62
C ALA A 147 -4.90 -14.73 5.73
N ALA A 148 -4.67 -14.17 6.89
CA ALA A 148 -3.44 -13.47 7.21
C ALA A 148 -3.01 -13.77 8.65
N LYS A 149 -1.70 -13.82 8.88
CA LYS A 149 -1.09 -13.94 10.21
C LYS A 149 -0.04 -12.85 10.35
N GLY A 150 -0.26 -11.91 11.25
CA GLY A 150 0.63 -10.77 11.44
C GLY A 150 0.27 -9.96 12.66
N GLY A 151 1.06 -8.93 12.90
CA GLY A 151 0.86 -7.97 13.98
C GLY A 151 0.79 -6.54 13.46
N VAL A 152 0.34 -5.66 14.33
CA VAL A 152 0.25 -4.21 14.06
C VAL A 152 1.45 -3.52 14.71
N SER A 153 2.05 -2.56 14.02
CA SER A 153 3.14 -1.75 14.58
C SER A 153 2.61 -0.65 15.50
N GLY A 154 3.42 -0.26 16.50
CA GLY A 154 3.11 0.90 17.33
C GLY A 154 3.01 2.20 16.52
N GLY A 155 3.68 2.27 15.36
CA GLY A 155 3.54 3.38 14.40
C GLY A 155 2.14 3.44 13.79
N THR A 156 1.59 2.32 13.34
CA THR A 156 0.21 2.23 12.80
C THR A 156 -0.82 2.66 13.84
N ILE A 157 -0.66 2.21 15.08
CA ILE A 157 -1.54 2.62 16.18
C ILE A 157 -1.42 4.13 16.45
N ALA A 158 -0.20 4.67 16.46
CA ALA A 158 0.02 6.11 16.67
C ALA A 158 -0.60 6.95 15.54
N SER A 159 -0.47 6.54 14.29
CA SER A 159 -1.12 7.20 13.14
C SER A 159 -2.64 7.15 13.24
N GLY A 160 -3.22 5.99 13.62
CA GLY A 160 -4.67 5.84 13.83
C GLY A 160 -5.20 6.77 14.92
N ILE A 161 -4.52 6.84 16.08
CA ILE A 161 -4.91 7.74 17.18
C ILE A 161 -4.77 9.20 16.76
N HIS A 162 -3.70 9.54 16.05
CA HIS A 162 -3.49 10.90 15.55
C HIS A 162 -4.61 11.29 14.58
N ALA A 163 -4.97 10.42 13.65
CA ALA A 163 -6.07 10.63 12.72
C ALA A 163 -7.42 10.85 13.44
N LEU A 164 -7.74 10.03 14.45
CA LEU A 164 -8.97 10.19 15.23
C LEU A 164 -9.00 11.48 16.07
N SER A 165 -7.85 11.99 16.44
CA SER A 165 -7.73 13.25 17.19
C SER A 165 -7.79 14.48 16.29
N ASP A 166 -7.71 14.30 14.98
CA ASP A 166 -7.72 15.38 14.01
C ASP A 166 -9.17 15.85 13.73
N LYS A 167 -9.46 17.08 14.10
CA LYS A 167 -10.79 17.69 13.89
C LYS A 167 -11.17 17.82 12.41
N GLU A 168 -10.21 17.79 11.51
CA GLU A 168 -10.41 17.91 10.08
C GLU A 168 -10.52 16.56 9.36
N ILE A 169 -10.42 15.44 10.08
CA ILE A 169 -10.38 14.09 9.46
C ILE A 169 -11.59 13.83 8.56
N SER A 170 -12.75 14.41 8.87
CA SER A 170 -13.96 14.27 8.07
C SER A 170 -13.81 14.76 6.63
N ARG A 171 -12.90 15.70 6.36
CA ARG A 171 -12.60 16.21 5.02
C ARG A 171 -11.87 15.18 4.15
N PHE A 172 -11.24 14.18 4.78
CA PHE A 172 -10.41 13.18 4.13
C PHE A 172 -11.05 11.78 4.09
N THR A 173 -12.34 11.69 4.40
CA THR A 173 -13.05 10.40 4.43
C THR A 173 -13.58 9.96 3.07
N HIS A 174 -13.79 10.90 2.13
CA HIS A 174 -14.33 10.59 0.81
C HIS A 174 -13.37 9.69 0.00
N PRO A 175 -13.85 8.61 -0.65
CA PRO A 175 -12.99 7.69 -1.39
C PRO A 175 -12.17 8.35 -2.52
N HIS A 176 -12.69 9.40 -3.14
CA HIS A 176 -12.01 10.15 -4.21
C HIS A 176 -11.21 11.37 -3.72
N VAL A 177 -10.95 11.50 -2.42
CA VAL A 177 -10.26 12.69 -1.89
C VAL A 177 -8.85 12.90 -2.43
N LEU A 178 -8.17 11.82 -2.83
CA LEU A 178 -6.84 11.85 -3.43
C LEU A 178 -6.87 11.96 -4.96
N ALA A 179 -8.01 11.71 -5.59
CA ALA A 179 -8.20 11.92 -7.00
C ALA A 179 -8.25 13.43 -7.29
N ASP A 180 -7.49 13.90 -8.28
CA ASP A 180 -7.36 15.33 -8.52
C ASP A 180 -8.67 16.00 -8.96
N ALA A 181 -8.95 17.14 -8.31
CA ALA A 181 -9.97 18.06 -8.77
C ALA A 181 -9.47 18.94 -9.94
N GLY A 182 -8.15 19.01 -10.16
CA GLY A 182 -7.53 19.84 -11.20
C GLY A 182 -7.64 19.26 -12.61
N ASP A 183 -7.70 17.95 -12.73
CA ASP A 183 -7.93 17.27 -14.03
C ASP A 183 -9.42 17.12 -14.34
N ALA A 184 -10.19 18.15 -14.06
CA ALA A 184 -11.64 18.27 -14.27
C ALA A 184 -12.09 18.20 -15.75
N ALA A 185 -11.32 17.62 -16.64
CA ALA A 185 -11.69 17.40 -18.04
C ALA A 185 -12.48 16.11 -18.27
N GLY A 186 -12.93 15.43 -17.23
CA GLY A 186 -13.78 14.24 -17.35
C GLY A 186 -15.11 14.40 -16.63
N PRO A 187 -16.18 13.68 -17.06
CA PRO A 187 -17.45 13.70 -16.38
C PRO A 187 -17.26 13.35 -14.90
N PRO A 188 -18.10 13.91 -14.00
CA PRO A 188 -18.02 13.57 -12.58
C PRO A 188 -18.11 12.05 -12.45
N ARG A 189 -17.13 11.47 -11.76
CA ARG A 189 -17.15 10.02 -11.46
C ARG A 189 -18.44 9.74 -10.72
N LYS A 190 -19.08 8.62 -11.04
CA LYS A 190 -20.23 8.13 -10.29
C LYS A 190 -19.89 8.17 -8.81
N GLU A 191 -20.73 8.82 -8.01
CA GLU A 191 -20.56 8.73 -6.56
C GLU A 191 -20.41 7.26 -6.17
N PRO A 192 -19.43 6.90 -5.34
CA PRO A 192 -19.36 5.55 -4.82
C PRO A 192 -20.72 5.24 -4.15
N PRO A 193 -21.20 4.01 -4.24
CA PRO A 193 -22.50 3.66 -3.67
C PRO A 193 -22.52 4.11 -2.21
N LYS A 194 -23.56 4.83 -1.82
CA LYS A 194 -23.79 5.39 -0.47
C LYS A 194 -23.91 4.33 0.63
N ALA A 195 -24.00 3.07 0.24
CA ALA A 195 -24.07 1.96 1.19
C ALA A 195 -22.65 1.49 1.54
N PRO A 196 -22.34 1.28 2.82
CA PRO A 196 -21.16 0.56 3.19
C PRO A 196 -21.22 -0.77 2.46
N VAL A 197 -20.08 -1.14 1.90
CA VAL A 197 -19.78 -2.40 1.25
C VAL A 197 -20.78 -3.46 1.62
N VAL A 198 -21.20 -4.14 0.61
CA VAL A 198 -21.99 -5.34 0.62
C VAL A 198 -21.64 -6.23 1.78
N PHE A 199 -22.20 -5.89 2.94
CA PHE A 199 -22.17 -6.76 4.08
C PHE A 199 -22.96 -8.02 3.71
N PHE A 200 -22.28 -9.19 3.73
CA PHE A 200 -22.92 -10.50 3.63
C PHE A 200 -23.37 -10.95 2.25
N GLN A 201 -22.74 -10.49 1.17
CA GLN A 201 -22.83 -11.18 -0.11
C GLN A 201 -22.05 -12.48 -0.04
N ARG A 202 -22.58 -13.54 -0.66
CA ARG A 202 -21.77 -14.67 -1.08
C ARG A 202 -20.65 -14.13 -1.95
N GLY A 203 -19.43 -14.20 -1.40
CA GLY A 203 -18.28 -13.68 -2.11
C GLY A 203 -17.90 -14.66 -3.18
N PHE A 204 -17.53 -14.16 -4.32
CA PHE A 204 -16.73 -14.82 -5.35
C PHE A 204 -17.16 -16.24 -5.80
N GLU A 205 -18.34 -16.81 -5.39
CA GLU A 205 -18.78 -18.14 -5.82
C GLU A 205 -18.91 -18.23 -7.34
N ARG A 206 -19.35 -17.15 -7.98
CA ARG A 206 -19.43 -17.02 -9.44
C ARG A 206 -18.06 -17.24 -10.11
N TRP A 207 -16.98 -16.95 -9.40
CA TRP A 207 -15.60 -17.02 -9.88
C TRP A 207 -14.78 -18.12 -9.19
N GLY A 208 -15.45 -19.12 -8.59
CA GLY A 208 -14.80 -20.28 -7.99
C GLY A 208 -14.27 -20.08 -6.57
N HIS A 209 -14.48 -18.93 -5.95
CA HIS A 209 -14.08 -18.67 -4.56
C HIS A 209 -15.28 -18.76 -3.62
N ARG A 210 -15.17 -19.61 -2.60
CA ARG A 210 -16.22 -19.78 -1.58
C ARG A 210 -15.93 -18.85 -0.39
N GLY A 211 -16.94 -18.10 0.03
CA GLY A 211 -16.83 -17.27 1.22
C GLY A 211 -17.87 -16.15 1.27
N TRP A 212 -17.90 -15.49 2.42
CA TRP A 212 -18.77 -14.35 2.69
C TRP A 212 -17.90 -13.12 2.93
N LEU A 213 -18.18 -12.03 2.24
CA LEU A 213 -17.51 -10.76 2.49
C LEU A 213 -18.12 -10.09 3.73
N GLY A 214 -17.28 -9.74 4.66
CA GLY A 214 -17.61 -8.87 5.80
C GLY A 214 -16.80 -7.57 5.71
N PRO A 215 -16.88 -6.70 6.73
CA PRO A 215 -16.20 -5.41 6.72
C PRO A 215 -14.69 -5.56 6.62
N SER A 216 -14.03 -4.64 5.88
CA SER A 216 -12.60 -4.41 5.90
C SER A 216 -12.31 -3.00 6.40
N ILE A 217 -11.43 -2.86 7.38
CA ILE A 217 -10.98 -1.56 7.88
C ILE A 217 -10.17 -0.84 6.79
N MET A 218 -9.43 -1.61 5.99
CA MET A 218 -8.51 -1.08 5.00
C MET A 218 -9.20 -0.58 3.73
N GLU A 219 -10.47 -0.92 3.48
CA GLU A 219 -11.21 -0.38 2.34
C GLU A 219 -11.17 1.15 2.28
N SER A 220 -11.33 1.80 3.44
CA SER A 220 -11.31 3.26 3.54
C SER A 220 -9.94 3.88 3.17
N VAL A 221 -8.87 3.12 3.24
CA VAL A 221 -7.52 3.54 2.82
C VAL A 221 -7.30 3.17 1.35
N ASN A 222 -7.53 1.90 1.01
CA ASN A 222 -7.23 1.35 -0.31
C ASN A 222 -8.08 1.95 -1.42
N SER A 223 -9.38 2.21 -1.17
CA SER A 223 -10.22 2.90 -2.15
C SER A 223 -9.63 4.23 -2.59
N LYS A 224 -9.07 5.02 -1.67
CA LYS A 224 -8.45 6.31 -1.98
C LYS A 224 -7.20 6.16 -2.85
N VAL A 225 -6.35 5.18 -2.53
CA VAL A 225 -5.13 4.89 -3.29
C VAL A 225 -5.49 4.44 -4.71
N ILE A 226 -6.43 3.49 -4.85
CA ILE A 226 -6.86 2.96 -6.14
C ILE A 226 -7.55 4.05 -7.00
N TYR A 227 -8.40 4.87 -6.40
CA TYR A 227 -9.00 6.00 -7.13
C TYR A 227 -7.99 7.10 -7.46
N ARG A 228 -6.92 7.26 -6.68
CA ARG A 228 -5.78 8.10 -7.08
C ARG A 228 -5.09 7.51 -8.30
N SER A 229 -4.76 6.22 -8.29
CA SER A 229 -4.19 5.52 -9.46
C SER A 229 -5.06 5.75 -10.69
N ALA A 230 -6.36 5.46 -10.58
CA ALA A 230 -7.34 5.61 -11.65
C ALA A 230 -7.54 7.07 -12.13
N SER A 231 -7.15 8.10 -11.36
CA SER A 231 -7.31 9.50 -11.74
C SER A 231 -6.20 10.03 -12.62
N LEU A 232 -5.03 9.41 -12.60
CA LEU A 232 -3.88 9.90 -13.35
C LEU A 232 -4.07 9.72 -14.86
N PRO A 233 -3.63 10.68 -15.69
CA PRO A 233 -3.96 10.72 -17.13
C PRO A 233 -3.60 9.44 -17.88
N TRP A 234 -2.47 8.81 -17.58
CA TRP A 234 -2.01 7.58 -18.25
C TRP A 234 -2.67 6.30 -17.73
N MET A 235 -3.28 6.35 -16.55
CA MET A 235 -3.99 5.21 -15.94
C MET A 235 -5.49 5.25 -16.24
N ARG A 236 -6.03 6.45 -16.47
CA ARG A 236 -7.47 6.66 -16.67
C ARG A 236 -8.08 5.85 -17.82
N PRO A 237 -7.45 5.74 -19.00
CA PRO A 237 -7.98 4.91 -20.08
C PRO A 237 -8.13 3.44 -19.69
N LEU A 238 -7.21 2.93 -18.85
CA LEU A 238 -7.22 1.54 -18.38
C LEU A 238 -8.30 1.31 -17.31
N TYR A 239 -8.46 2.23 -16.36
CA TYR A 239 -9.37 2.04 -15.23
C TYR A 239 -10.82 2.45 -15.53
N GLY A 240 -11.04 3.38 -16.43
CA GLY A 240 -12.38 3.92 -16.70
C GLY A 240 -13.09 4.42 -15.44
N ASP A 241 -14.38 4.14 -15.34
CA ASP A 241 -15.22 4.45 -14.17
C ASP A 241 -15.34 3.24 -13.20
N LEU A 242 -14.22 2.59 -12.94
CA LEU A 242 -14.11 1.41 -12.09
C LEU A 242 -14.73 1.64 -10.70
N GLU A 243 -15.57 0.71 -10.25
CA GLU A 243 -16.03 0.61 -8.87
C GLU A 243 -15.12 -0.33 -8.08
N TYR A 244 -14.49 0.16 -7.01
CA TYR A 244 -13.66 -0.66 -6.12
C TYR A 244 -14.38 -0.97 -4.83
N ARG A 245 -14.31 -2.23 -4.40
CA ARG A 245 -14.82 -2.73 -3.12
C ARG A 245 -13.82 -3.67 -2.46
N GLU A 246 -13.77 -3.62 -1.14
CA GLU A 246 -12.92 -4.51 -0.34
C GLU A 246 -13.68 -5.06 0.84
N GLY A 247 -13.48 -6.35 1.13
CA GLY A 247 -14.09 -7.00 2.29
C GLY A 247 -13.21 -8.11 2.83
N THR A 248 -13.37 -8.47 4.09
CA THR A 248 -12.72 -9.64 4.69
C THR A 248 -13.51 -10.90 4.37
N LEU A 249 -12.81 -11.96 3.95
CA LEU A 249 -13.41 -13.25 3.60
C LEU A 249 -13.66 -14.11 4.86
N PHE A 250 -14.88 -14.56 5.03
CA PHE A 250 -15.31 -15.46 6.10
C PHE A 250 -15.91 -16.75 5.54
N ALA A 251 -15.68 -17.85 6.23
CA ALA A 251 -16.22 -19.16 5.85
C ALA A 251 -17.75 -19.27 5.97
N SER A 252 -18.41 -18.38 6.73
CA SER A 252 -19.87 -18.38 6.88
C SER A 252 -20.41 -16.97 7.16
N ARG A 253 -21.67 -16.76 6.80
CA ARG A 253 -22.40 -15.51 7.08
C ARG A 253 -22.42 -15.15 8.56
N LEU A 254 -22.58 -16.16 9.44
CA LEU A 254 -22.59 -15.94 10.88
C LEU A 254 -21.24 -15.41 11.38
N LYS A 255 -20.12 -15.95 10.88
CA LYS A 255 -18.77 -15.47 11.21
C LYS A 255 -18.54 -14.03 10.71
N ALA A 256 -19.03 -13.69 9.52
CA ALA A 256 -18.96 -12.33 9.00
C ALA A 256 -19.76 -11.34 9.88
N TRP A 257 -20.96 -11.72 10.32
CA TRP A 257 -21.76 -10.93 11.26
C TRP A 257 -21.10 -10.76 12.63
N ALA A 258 -20.59 -11.84 13.19
CA ALA A 258 -19.88 -11.80 14.46
C ALA A 258 -18.63 -10.89 14.39
N ALA A 259 -17.89 -10.96 13.30
CA ALA A 259 -16.74 -10.10 13.06
C ALA A 259 -17.15 -8.62 12.93
N ALA A 260 -18.24 -8.33 12.22
CA ALA A 260 -18.77 -6.97 12.10
C ALA A 260 -19.18 -6.40 13.45
N ALA A 261 -19.89 -7.19 14.26
CA ALA A 261 -20.29 -6.79 15.62
C ALA A 261 -19.07 -6.57 16.52
N ALA A 262 -18.08 -7.47 16.48
CA ALA A 262 -16.84 -7.35 17.24
C ALA A 262 -16.03 -6.10 16.83
N LEU A 263 -15.93 -5.82 15.53
CA LEU A 263 -15.26 -4.63 15.00
C LEU A 263 -15.98 -3.36 15.45
N GLY A 264 -17.31 -3.32 15.36
CA GLY A 264 -18.11 -2.18 15.82
C GLY A 264 -17.94 -1.92 17.31
N LEU A 265 -17.95 -2.98 18.14
CA LEU A 265 -17.69 -2.86 19.57
C LEU A 265 -16.26 -2.38 19.85
N ALA A 266 -15.27 -2.95 19.19
CA ALA A 266 -13.88 -2.54 19.34
C ALA A 266 -13.67 -1.06 18.93
N ALA A 267 -14.28 -0.61 17.84
CA ALA A 267 -14.28 0.78 17.43
C ALA A 267 -14.94 1.70 18.46
N ALA A 268 -16.08 1.32 19.00
CA ALA A 268 -16.77 2.09 20.05
C ALA A 268 -15.92 2.21 21.33
N VAL A 269 -15.31 1.11 21.78
CA VAL A 269 -14.41 1.10 22.95
C VAL A 269 -13.16 1.95 22.67
N PHE A 270 -12.55 1.80 21.50
CA PHE A 270 -11.38 2.58 21.11
C PHE A 270 -11.69 4.08 21.05
N TRP A 271 -12.88 4.44 20.54
CA TRP A 271 -13.32 5.83 20.48
C TRP A 271 -13.62 6.41 21.87
N ALA A 272 -14.23 5.61 22.76
CA ALA A 272 -14.61 6.06 24.11
C ALA A 272 -13.39 6.22 25.04
N VAL A 273 -12.40 5.33 24.98
CA VAL A 273 -11.33 5.26 25.98
C VAL A 273 -9.91 5.03 25.37
N PRO A 274 -9.50 5.75 24.33
CA PRO A 274 -8.26 5.47 23.62
C PRO A 274 -7.01 5.59 24.51
N HIS A 275 -6.98 6.62 25.37
CA HIS A 275 -5.86 6.85 26.28
C HIS A 275 -5.75 5.80 27.40
N LEU A 276 -6.87 5.23 27.82
CA LEU A 276 -6.88 4.15 28.82
C LEU A 276 -6.31 2.87 28.22
N LEU A 277 -6.73 2.51 27.00
CA LEU A 277 -6.21 1.34 26.29
C LEU A 277 -4.68 1.42 26.09
N LEU A 278 -4.17 2.59 25.76
CA LEU A 278 -2.72 2.82 25.62
C LEU A 278 -2.01 2.67 26.99
N ARG A 279 -2.57 3.21 28.08
CA ARG A 279 -2.01 3.08 29.43
C ARG A 279 -1.98 1.65 29.92
N LEU A 280 -2.98 0.86 29.57
CA LEU A 280 -3.07 -0.56 29.93
C LEU A 280 -2.17 -1.45 29.08
N GLY A 281 -1.45 -0.91 28.10
CA GLY A 281 -0.56 -1.67 27.23
C GLY A 281 -1.31 -2.60 26.26
N ALA A 282 -2.57 -2.28 25.94
CA ALA A 282 -3.39 -3.05 25.00
C ALA A 282 -2.84 -2.97 23.56
N PHE A 283 -2.01 -1.99 23.27
CA PHE A 283 -1.39 -1.78 21.96
C PHE A 283 0.12 -1.60 22.10
N PRO A 284 0.90 -1.99 21.08
CA PRO A 284 2.34 -1.74 21.05
C PRO A 284 2.61 -0.24 21.03
N ARG A 285 3.65 0.18 21.76
CA ARG A 285 4.08 1.58 21.81
C ARG A 285 4.85 1.97 20.54
N PRO A 286 4.95 3.26 20.20
CA PRO A 286 5.80 3.73 19.12
C PRO A 286 7.23 3.17 19.26
N GLY A 287 7.72 2.51 18.20
CA GLY A 287 8.99 1.79 18.19
C GLY A 287 8.92 0.32 18.60
N GLU A 288 7.76 -0.17 19.05
CA GLU A 288 7.49 -1.57 19.29
C GLU A 288 6.75 -2.18 18.08
N GLY A 289 6.88 -3.49 17.92
CA GLY A 289 6.23 -4.27 16.85
C GLY A 289 5.94 -5.69 17.30
N PRO A 290 5.47 -6.56 16.41
CA PRO A 290 5.19 -7.95 16.72
C PRO A 290 6.46 -8.70 17.13
N SER A 291 6.30 -9.81 17.88
CA SER A 291 7.41 -10.68 18.29
C SER A 291 8.17 -11.19 17.06
N LYS A 292 9.45 -11.56 17.26
CA LYS A 292 10.28 -12.13 16.18
C LYS A 292 9.61 -13.35 15.56
N GLU A 293 9.05 -14.24 16.38
CA GLU A 293 8.34 -15.43 15.91
C GLU A 293 7.15 -15.05 15.01
N LEU A 294 6.31 -14.11 15.43
CA LEU A 294 5.17 -13.67 14.63
C LEU A 294 5.63 -13.02 13.32
N ARG A 295 6.69 -12.20 13.35
CA ARG A 295 7.28 -11.61 12.15
C ARG A 295 7.79 -12.64 11.16
N ASP A 296 8.42 -13.71 11.65
CA ASP A 296 9.05 -14.72 10.80
C ASP A 296 8.06 -15.77 10.27
N THR A 297 6.98 -16.05 11.02
CA THR A 297 5.95 -17.05 10.64
C THR A 297 4.68 -16.45 10.07
N GLY A 298 4.65 -15.13 9.89
CA GLY A 298 3.51 -14.44 9.32
C GLY A 298 3.35 -14.71 7.82
N PHE A 299 2.15 -14.46 7.33
CA PHE A 299 1.79 -14.58 5.91
C PHE A 299 0.52 -13.80 5.62
N PHE A 300 0.19 -13.62 4.35
CA PHE A 300 -1.11 -13.18 3.90
C PHE A 300 -1.51 -13.82 2.58
N ASN A 301 -2.82 -13.80 2.30
CA ASN A 301 -3.42 -14.39 1.13
C ASN A 301 -4.70 -13.64 0.78
N HIS A 302 -4.75 -13.01 -0.39
CA HIS A 302 -5.88 -12.19 -0.84
C HIS A 302 -6.32 -12.63 -2.22
N HIS A 303 -7.61 -12.45 -2.48
CA HIS A 303 -8.23 -12.76 -3.76
C HIS A 303 -8.91 -11.51 -4.30
N LEU A 304 -8.63 -11.17 -5.53
CA LEU A 304 -9.24 -10.05 -6.22
C LEU A 304 -9.91 -10.55 -7.49
N VAL A 305 -11.06 -10.00 -7.80
CA VAL A 305 -11.78 -10.22 -9.06
C VAL A 305 -12.10 -8.86 -9.68
N ALA A 306 -11.76 -8.69 -10.94
CA ALA A 306 -12.20 -7.60 -11.78
C ALA A 306 -13.24 -8.11 -12.78
N GLU A 307 -14.40 -7.47 -12.84
CA GLU A 307 -15.48 -7.78 -13.76
C GLU A 307 -15.45 -6.85 -14.95
N SER A 308 -15.69 -7.39 -16.15
CA SER A 308 -15.90 -6.59 -17.36
C SER A 308 -17.21 -5.82 -17.33
N ALA A 309 -17.33 -4.80 -18.18
CA ALA A 309 -18.53 -3.98 -18.33
C ALA A 309 -19.77 -4.81 -18.72
N ASP A 310 -19.58 -5.84 -19.55
CA ASP A 310 -20.64 -6.73 -20.03
C ASP A 310 -20.92 -7.90 -19.07
N GLU A 311 -20.20 -7.98 -17.94
CA GLU A 311 -20.30 -9.04 -16.91
C GLU A 311 -20.03 -10.47 -17.40
N ASP A 312 -19.59 -10.65 -18.64
CA ASP A 312 -19.34 -11.96 -19.24
C ASP A 312 -17.93 -12.46 -19.01
N LYS A 313 -16.97 -11.54 -18.87
CA LYS A 313 -15.58 -11.86 -18.61
C LYS A 313 -15.10 -11.28 -17.29
N TYR A 314 -14.09 -11.88 -16.74
CA TYR A 314 -13.47 -11.44 -15.51
C TYR A 314 -11.98 -11.78 -15.48
N ALA A 315 -11.23 -11.05 -14.69
CA ALA A 315 -9.86 -11.38 -14.35
C ALA A 315 -9.77 -11.60 -12.85
N THR A 316 -9.01 -12.60 -12.42
CA THR A 316 -8.73 -12.85 -11.01
C THR A 316 -7.27 -12.64 -10.72
N VAL A 317 -6.96 -12.10 -9.55
CA VAL A 317 -5.59 -12.00 -9.04
C VAL A 317 -5.53 -12.60 -7.64
N HIS A 318 -4.68 -13.60 -7.49
CA HIS A 318 -4.36 -14.18 -6.21
C HIS A 318 -3.03 -13.59 -5.72
N VAL A 319 -3.07 -12.87 -4.58
CA VAL A 319 -1.89 -12.23 -4.00
C VAL A 319 -1.49 -12.95 -2.74
N GLN A 320 -0.23 -13.35 -2.66
CA GLN A 320 0.33 -14.05 -1.51
C GLN A 320 1.61 -13.40 -1.02
N GLY A 321 1.77 -13.36 0.31
CA GLY A 321 3.03 -13.06 0.97
C GLY A 321 3.38 -14.15 1.96
N SER A 322 4.56 -14.76 1.82
CA SER A 322 4.95 -15.99 2.55
C SER A 322 6.23 -15.89 3.38
N ARG A 323 6.93 -14.75 3.33
CA ARG A 323 8.24 -14.60 4.00
C ARG A 323 8.21 -13.80 5.30
N GLY A 324 7.04 -13.55 5.84
CA GLY A 324 6.89 -12.86 7.11
C GLY A 324 5.51 -12.20 7.27
N ASP A 325 5.30 -11.62 8.43
CA ASP A 325 4.06 -10.93 8.72
C ASP A 325 3.84 -9.74 7.79
N PRO A 326 2.60 -9.49 7.39
CA PRO A 326 2.28 -8.42 6.42
C PRO A 326 2.59 -7.02 6.96
N GLY A 327 2.21 -6.75 8.21
CA GLY A 327 2.22 -5.40 8.75
C GLY A 327 3.59 -4.85 9.14
N TYR A 328 4.63 -5.68 9.25
CA TYR A 328 5.95 -5.26 9.68
C TYR A 328 7.07 -5.74 8.75
N LYS A 329 7.34 -7.05 8.72
CA LYS A 329 8.48 -7.61 7.96
C LYS A 329 8.26 -7.50 6.45
N THR A 330 7.10 -7.92 5.97
CA THR A 330 6.79 -7.86 4.54
C THR A 330 6.59 -6.42 4.07
N THR A 331 5.97 -5.55 4.88
CA THR A 331 5.89 -4.10 4.58
C THR A 331 7.28 -3.49 4.37
N ALA A 332 8.22 -3.76 5.28
CA ALA A 332 9.58 -3.23 5.14
C ALA A 332 10.26 -3.72 3.86
N ALA A 333 10.14 -5.02 3.55
CA ALA A 333 10.69 -5.61 2.34
C ALA A 333 10.06 -5.02 1.07
N MET A 334 8.72 -4.92 1.01
CA MET A 334 8.02 -4.30 -0.12
C MET A 334 8.44 -2.85 -0.34
N ALA A 335 8.54 -2.07 0.73
CA ALA A 335 8.94 -0.66 0.64
C ALA A 335 10.37 -0.50 0.08
N VAL A 336 11.29 -1.38 0.51
CA VAL A 336 12.67 -1.41 -0.03
C VAL A 336 12.66 -1.79 -1.51
N GLU A 337 11.89 -2.78 -1.91
CA GLU A 337 11.80 -3.21 -3.31
C GLU A 337 11.14 -2.16 -4.20
N CYS A 338 10.13 -1.43 -3.71
CA CYS A 338 9.56 -0.28 -4.41
C CYS A 338 10.61 0.83 -4.61
N ALA A 339 11.36 1.18 -3.56
CA ALA A 339 12.42 2.18 -3.66
C ALA A 339 13.57 1.72 -4.58
N ALA A 340 13.93 0.44 -4.56
CA ALA A 340 14.92 -0.15 -5.46
C ALA A 340 14.45 -0.11 -6.93
N CYS A 341 13.20 -0.49 -7.19
CA CYS A 341 12.61 -0.39 -8.52
C CYS A 341 12.65 1.06 -9.04
N LEU A 342 12.23 2.04 -8.22
CA LEU A 342 12.32 3.45 -8.58
C LEU A 342 13.76 3.90 -8.85
N ALA A 343 14.73 3.44 -8.08
CA ALA A 343 16.12 3.83 -8.23
C ALA A 343 16.79 3.23 -9.48
N MET A 344 16.35 2.05 -9.91
CA MET A 344 16.97 1.30 -11.00
C MET A 344 16.26 1.48 -12.34
N GLU A 345 14.92 1.62 -12.32
CA GLU A 345 14.07 1.55 -13.51
C GLU A 345 13.35 2.88 -13.83
N LYS A 346 13.67 3.97 -13.12
CA LYS A 346 12.92 5.25 -13.14
C LYS A 346 12.43 5.66 -14.53
N ASP A 347 13.31 5.61 -15.55
CA ASP A 347 13.01 6.13 -16.88
C ASP A 347 12.11 5.22 -17.71
N SER A 348 12.02 3.94 -17.36
CA SER A 348 11.18 2.93 -18.01
C SER A 348 9.80 2.73 -17.34
N LEU A 349 9.60 3.32 -16.15
CA LEU A 349 8.36 3.15 -15.39
C LEU A 349 7.18 3.94 -16.00
N PRO A 350 5.94 3.46 -15.88
CA PRO A 350 4.75 4.21 -16.30
C PRO A 350 4.69 5.61 -15.67
N GLY A 351 5.12 5.75 -14.42
CA GLY A 351 5.17 7.02 -13.70
C GLY A 351 6.42 7.85 -13.96
N ALA A 352 7.22 7.58 -15.01
CA ALA A 352 8.45 8.31 -15.34
C ALA A 352 8.24 9.83 -15.49
N GLY A 353 7.05 10.28 -15.89
CA GLY A 353 6.69 11.70 -15.96
C GLY A 353 6.70 12.43 -14.62
N GLY A 354 6.78 11.74 -13.50
CA GLY A 354 6.80 12.34 -12.17
C GLY A 354 5.43 12.67 -11.60
N GLY A 355 5.43 13.27 -10.41
CA GLY A 355 4.23 13.63 -9.66
C GLY A 355 4.14 12.90 -8.32
N VAL A 356 3.01 13.11 -7.60
CA VAL A 356 2.66 12.32 -6.42
C VAL A 356 1.85 11.12 -6.88
N LEU A 357 2.43 9.94 -6.73
CA LEU A 357 2.02 8.68 -7.35
C LEU A 357 1.64 7.64 -6.29
N THR A 358 0.99 6.58 -6.75
CA THR A 358 0.72 5.35 -6.02
C THR A 358 1.63 4.22 -6.53
N PRO A 359 1.72 3.08 -5.87
CA PRO A 359 2.50 1.95 -6.37
C PRO A 359 2.12 1.53 -7.80
N ALA A 360 0.83 1.34 -8.08
CA ALA A 360 0.38 0.93 -9.42
C ALA A 360 0.68 1.99 -10.48
N SER A 361 0.41 3.25 -10.19
CA SER A 361 0.60 4.33 -11.15
C SER A 361 2.07 4.67 -11.43
N CYS A 362 2.94 4.45 -10.44
CA CYS A 362 4.38 4.64 -10.61
C CYS A 362 5.03 3.47 -11.31
N PHE A 363 4.81 2.27 -10.79
CA PHE A 363 5.61 1.10 -11.14
C PHE A 363 4.95 0.21 -12.20
N GLY A 364 3.60 0.18 -12.27
CA GLY A 364 2.90 -0.80 -13.10
C GLY A 364 3.35 -2.22 -12.79
N ALA A 365 3.52 -3.04 -13.84
CA ALA A 365 3.98 -4.43 -13.71
C ALA A 365 5.49 -4.56 -13.39
N ALA A 366 6.29 -3.53 -13.59
CA ALA A 366 7.75 -3.60 -13.41
C ALA A 366 8.16 -3.97 -11.98
N VAL A 367 7.38 -3.56 -10.97
CA VAL A 367 7.69 -3.85 -9.57
C VAL A 367 7.38 -5.30 -9.15
N VAL A 368 6.63 -6.06 -9.95
CA VAL A 368 6.22 -7.43 -9.58
C VAL A 368 7.43 -8.34 -9.33
N ASP A 369 8.46 -8.28 -10.18
CA ASP A 369 9.68 -9.06 -10.01
C ASP A 369 10.49 -8.63 -8.77
N TYR A 370 10.46 -7.35 -8.45
CA TYR A 370 11.05 -6.82 -7.22
C TYR A 370 10.30 -7.35 -5.99
N LEU A 371 8.98 -7.31 -6.00
CA LEU A 371 8.15 -7.81 -4.90
C LEU A 371 8.27 -9.33 -4.70
N ALA A 372 8.53 -10.08 -5.77
CA ALA A 372 8.83 -11.51 -5.66
C ALA A 372 10.07 -11.79 -4.78
N ARG A 373 11.07 -10.90 -4.77
CA ARG A 373 12.22 -10.97 -3.86
C ARG A 373 11.81 -10.76 -2.40
N ALA A 374 10.80 -9.93 -2.16
CA ALA A 374 10.18 -9.76 -0.85
C ALA A 374 9.26 -10.93 -0.46
N GLY A 375 9.06 -11.92 -1.34
CA GLY A 375 8.18 -13.08 -1.13
C GLY A 375 6.71 -12.77 -1.37
N VAL A 376 6.42 -11.74 -2.16
CA VAL A 376 5.06 -11.39 -2.57
C VAL A 376 4.86 -11.76 -4.03
N THR A 377 3.82 -12.55 -4.30
CA THR A 377 3.51 -13.06 -5.65
C THR A 377 2.09 -12.70 -6.06
N PHE A 378 1.90 -12.54 -7.36
CA PHE A 378 0.62 -12.22 -8.00
C PHE A 378 0.35 -13.27 -9.08
N ASP A 379 -0.70 -14.09 -8.89
CA ASP A 379 -1.17 -15.07 -9.88
C ASP A 379 -2.41 -14.50 -10.58
N VAL A 380 -2.25 -14.11 -11.84
CA VAL A 380 -3.30 -13.47 -12.65
C VAL A 380 -3.92 -14.48 -13.59
N ARG A 381 -5.25 -14.53 -13.65
CA ARG A 381 -5.99 -15.44 -14.53
C ARG A 381 -7.17 -14.74 -15.18
N ALA A 382 -7.33 -14.97 -16.46
CA ALA A 382 -8.55 -14.66 -17.20
C ALA A 382 -9.63 -15.72 -16.95
N GLY A 383 -10.89 -15.34 -17.05
CA GLY A 383 -12.02 -16.25 -17.00
C GLY A 383 -13.22 -15.72 -17.76
N GLY A 384 -14.11 -16.63 -18.17
CA GLY A 384 -15.33 -16.33 -18.90
C GLY A 384 -16.48 -17.26 -18.51
N PRO A 385 -17.65 -17.13 -19.14
CA PRO A 385 -18.81 -17.96 -18.88
C PRO A 385 -18.50 -19.46 -19.09
N GLY A 386 -18.66 -20.26 -18.04
CA GLY A 386 -18.50 -21.71 -18.07
C GLY A 386 -17.11 -22.24 -17.75
N GLU A 387 -16.12 -21.41 -17.57
CA GLU A 387 -14.80 -21.81 -17.08
C GLU A 387 -14.80 -21.79 -15.55
N GLY A 388 -14.96 -22.95 -14.92
CA GLY A 388 -14.70 -23.12 -13.49
C GLY A 388 -13.22 -22.84 -13.21
N ALA A 389 -12.91 -22.09 -12.16
CA ALA A 389 -11.56 -21.72 -11.78
C ALA A 389 -10.62 -22.93 -11.81
N ALA A 390 -9.67 -22.93 -12.72
CA ALA A 390 -8.64 -23.97 -12.81
C ALA A 390 -7.77 -23.95 -11.53
N ALA A 391 -7.42 -25.12 -11.04
CA ALA A 391 -6.61 -25.31 -9.83
C ALA A 391 -5.26 -24.57 -9.91
N PRO A 392 -4.66 -24.16 -8.79
CA PRO A 392 -3.40 -23.40 -8.75
C PRO A 392 -2.26 -24.25 -9.35
N GLY A 393 -1.61 -23.77 -10.39
CA GLY A 393 -0.47 -24.47 -11.01
C GLY A 393 0.12 -23.88 -12.29
N ALA A 394 -0.44 -22.83 -12.91
CA ALA A 394 0.03 -22.32 -14.21
C ALA A 394 0.68 -20.92 -14.18
N ALA A 395 1.29 -20.54 -13.07
CA ALA A 395 1.73 -19.17 -12.79
C ALA A 395 2.89 -18.63 -13.66
N ALA A 396 3.64 -19.47 -14.36
CA ALA A 396 4.84 -19.02 -15.08
C ALA A 396 4.54 -18.36 -16.44
N ALA A 397 3.47 -18.79 -17.13
CA ALA A 397 3.17 -18.31 -18.50
C ALA A 397 2.43 -16.95 -18.52
N ALA A 398 1.67 -16.63 -17.46
CA ALA A 398 0.90 -15.39 -17.39
C ALA A 398 1.77 -14.15 -17.13
N ALA A 399 2.88 -14.29 -16.40
CA ALA A 399 3.79 -13.19 -16.12
C ALA A 399 4.53 -12.70 -17.38
N GLU A 400 4.74 -13.55 -18.37
CA GLU A 400 5.40 -13.21 -19.62
C GLU A 400 4.47 -12.45 -20.58
N ALA A 401 3.20 -12.78 -20.60
CA ALA A 401 2.19 -12.13 -21.45
C ALA A 401 1.80 -10.69 -20.99
N VAL A 402 1.99 -10.36 -19.73
CA VAL A 402 1.72 -9.00 -19.17
C VAL A 402 2.87 -8.04 -19.47
N ARG A 403 4.02 -8.55 -19.95
CA ARG A 403 5.21 -7.75 -20.31
C ARG A 403 5.26 -7.31 -21.78
N ALA A 404 4.48 -7.95 -22.62
CA ALA A 404 4.35 -7.60 -24.04
C ALA A 404 3.20 -6.59 -24.25
#